data_ac7d4ca0c2f69e2fe828f0f36d3a5375
#
_entry.id   ac7d4ca0c2f69e2fe828f0f36d3a5375
#
_cell.length_a   1.000
_cell.length_b   1.000
_cell.length_c   1.000
_cell.angle_alpha   90.00
_cell.angle_beta   90.00
_cell.angle_gamma   90.00
#
_symmetry.space_group_name_H-M   'P 1'
#
loop_
_entity.id
_entity.type
_entity.pdbx_description
1 polymer ?
#
loop_
_entity_poly.entity_id
_entity_poly.type
_entity_poly.pdbx_seq_one_letter_code
_entity_poly.pdbx_strand_id
1 'polypeptide(L)'
;MTRIRVITALVMAPVAIAAILLLPTPWLVALAALLFLMGMWEWFKLAEIDDTLSRTILLVANLLLMVLLVWASARSMVLFQIVTLAGVAWWWLALLWLRFFNFASDHETYARVFKLAAGTLAIIPAWCALGLIHAGQPNGHLWLLAALTIVWAADSGAYFVGRHFGGKLFGSRKLAPRISPNKTIEGLLGGILAGIAVGLLFAWFAGLTLEQAPSFIVVTVATVLFSVVGDLFESLMKRHVGAKDSGNMIPGHGGILDRLDGVLAALPIFALGKELFGF
;
A
#
# COMPACT_ATOMS: atom_id res chain seq x y z
N MET A 1 13.86 -14.69 -17.76
CA MET A 1 13.14 -13.72 -16.93
C MET A 1 12.09 -14.35 -16.01
N THR A 2 11.26 -15.28 -16.45
CA THR A 2 10.19 -15.89 -15.62
C THR A 2 10.73 -16.69 -14.41
N ARG A 3 11.83 -17.41 -14.56
CA ARG A 3 12.42 -18.23 -13.48
C ARG A 3 12.89 -17.38 -12.27
N ILE A 4 13.57 -16.27 -12.53
CA ILE A 4 14.03 -15.37 -11.43
C ILE A 4 12.83 -14.79 -10.68
N ARG A 5 11.77 -14.37 -11.39
CA ARG A 5 10.54 -13.88 -10.77
C ARG A 5 9.90 -14.90 -9.84
N VAL A 6 9.77 -16.14 -10.31
CA VAL A 6 9.15 -17.21 -9.51
C VAL A 6 10.00 -17.50 -8.27
N ILE A 7 11.33 -17.61 -8.42
CA ILE A 7 12.23 -17.86 -7.28
C ILE A 7 12.15 -16.72 -6.27
N THR A 8 12.22 -15.46 -6.71
CA THR A 8 12.12 -14.30 -5.80
C THR A 8 10.80 -14.29 -5.04
N ALA A 9 9.67 -14.55 -5.71
CA ALA A 9 8.37 -14.61 -5.06
C ALA A 9 8.27 -15.78 -4.05
N LEU A 10 8.79 -16.96 -4.42
CA LEU A 10 8.81 -18.15 -3.55
C LEU A 10 9.69 -17.98 -2.31
N VAL A 11 10.67 -17.09 -2.34
CA VAL A 11 11.51 -16.78 -1.17
C VAL A 11 10.91 -15.62 -0.36
N MET A 12 10.50 -14.53 -1.03
CA MET A 12 10.05 -13.34 -0.33
C MET A 12 8.71 -13.55 0.41
N ALA A 13 7.76 -14.26 -0.19
CA ALA A 13 6.45 -14.46 0.45
C ALA A 13 6.53 -15.28 1.76
N PRO A 14 7.20 -16.45 1.82
CA PRO A 14 7.38 -17.16 3.08
C PRO A 14 8.16 -16.36 4.13
N VAL A 15 9.20 -15.60 3.71
CA VAL A 15 9.97 -14.76 4.63
C VAL A 15 9.09 -13.65 5.21
N ALA A 16 8.27 -12.98 4.39
CA ALA A 16 7.34 -11.96 4.86
C ALA A 16 6.29 -12.54 5.82
N ILE A 17 5.70 -13.69 5.48
CA ILE A 17 4.72 -14.38 6.32
C ILE A 17 5.37 -14.79 7.66
N ALA A 18 6.58 -15.37 7.63
CA ALA A 18 7.29 -15.74 8.84
C ALA A 18 7.62 -14.52 9.71
N ALA A 19 8.05 -13.41 9.10
CA ALA A 19 8.31 -12.17 9.82
C ALA A 19 7.03 -11.65 10.51
N ILE A 20 5.89 -11.63 9.82
CA ILE A 20 4.62 -11.18 10.37
C ILE A 20 4.15 -12.08 11.54
N LEU A 21 4.28 -13.40 11.40
CA LEU A 21 3.75 -14.33 12.38
C LEU A 21 4.67 -14.55 13.60
N LEU A 22 5.98 -14.40 13.44
CA LEU A 22 6.97 -14.80 14.44
C LEU A 22 7.68 -13.63 15.12
N LEU A 23 7.78 -12.46 14.48
CA LEU A 23 8.47 -11.33 15.08
C LEU A 23 7.58 -10.58 16.08
N PRO A 24 8.11 -10.20 17.25
CA PRO A 24 7.48 -9.21 18.11
C PRO A 24 7.28 -7.88 17.36
N THR A 25 6.20 -7.16 17.68
CA THR A 25 5.83 -5.91 16.98
C THR A 25 6.99 -4.91 16.82
N PRO A 26 7.84 -4.62 17.82
CA PRO A 26 8.94 -3.66 17.65
C PRO A 26 9.93 -4.07 16.55
N TRP A 27 10.25 -5.36 16.47
CA TRP A 27 11.17 -5.86 15.44
C TRP A 27 10.55 -5.87 14.04
N LEU A 28 9.27 -6.23 13.94
CA LEU A 28 8.54 -6.15 12.68
C LEU A 28 8.45 -4.71 12.18
N VAL A 29 8.11 -3.77 13.06
CA VAL A 29 8.01 -2.33 12.74
C VAL A 29 9.37 -1.78 12.30
N ALA A 30 10.49 -2.20 12.95
CA ALA A 30 11.83 -1.81 12.55
C ALA A 30 12.22 -2.39 11.18
N LEU A 31 11.93 -3.67 10.92
CA LEU A 31 12.15 -4.29 9.62
C LEU A 31 11.31 -3.63 8.52
N ALA A 32 10.02 -3.36 8.81
CA ALA A 32 9.14 -2.65 7.91
C ALA A 32 9.67 -1.23 7.61
N ALA A 33 10.20 -0.51 8.62
CA ALA A 33 10.78 0.82 8.41
C ALA A 33 11.88 0.79 7.34
N LEU A 34 12.75 -0.22 7.33
CA LEU A 34 13.77 -0.37 6.30
C LEU A 34 13.15 -0.52 4.90
N LEU A 35 12.14 -1.38 4.75
CA LEU A 35 11.47 -1.60 3.46
C LEU A 35 10.74 -0.34 2.98
N PHE A 36 10.05 0.37 3.88
CA PHE A 36 9.35 1.61 3.56
C PHE A 36 10.32 2.75 3.21
N LEU A 37 11.46 2.85 3.90
CA LEU A 37 12.52 3.81 3.57
C LEU A 37 13.19 3.50 2.22
N MET A 38 13.36 2.22 1.86
CA MET A 38 13.81 1.86 0.51
C MET A 38 12.79 2.28 -0.55
N GLY A 39 11.50 2.09 -0.30
CA GLY A 39 10.43 2.64 -1.15
C GLY A 39 10.46 4.16 -1.23
N MET A 40 10.72 4.85 -0.11
CA MET A 40 10.88 6.31 -0.06
C MET A 40 12.06 6.78 -0.91
N TRP A 41 13.16 6.05 -0.93
CA TRP A 41 14.32 6.36 -1.79
C TRP A 41 13.95 6.30 -3.28
N GLU A 42 13.13 5.34 -3.68
CA GLU A 42 12.60 5.27 -5.05
C GLU A 42 11.60 6.39 -5.33
N TRP A 43 10.75 6.72 -4.34
CA TRP A 43 9.81 7.83 -4.44
C TRP A 43 10.49 9.17 -4.70
N PHE A 44 11.64 9.44 -4.07
CA PHE A 44 12.40 10.67 -4.30
C PHE A 44 12.84 10.81 -5.77
N LYS A 45 13.10 9.72 -6.47
CA LYS A 45 13.34 9.74 -7.92
C LYS A 45 12.11 10.15 -8.70
N LEU A 46 10.94 9.64 -8.32
CA LEU A 46 9.67 10.04 -8.93
C LEU A 46 9.31 11.50 -8.61
N ALA A 47 9.81 12.04 -7.50
CA ALA A 47 9.72 13.45 -7.16
C ALA A 47 10.82 14.31 -7.81
N GLU A 48 11.64 13.73 -8.70
CA GLU A 48 12.69 14.42 -9.48
C GLU A 48 13.77 15.06 -8.58
N ILE A 49 14.07 14.42 -7.47
CA ILE A 49 15.22 14.76 -6.65
C ILE A 49 16.40 13.92 -7.15
N ASP A 50 17.26 14.48 -8.01
CA ASP A 50 18.35 13.71 -8.64
C ASP A 50 19.62 13.69 -7.81
N ASP A 51 19.84 14.70 -7.00
CA ASP A 51 21.01 14.82 -6.15
C ASP A 51 20.97 13.81 -4.99
N THR A 52 22.03 12.99 -4.88
CA THR A 52 22.17 11.95 -3.86
C THR A 52 22.22 12.52 -2.44
N LEU A 53 22.86 13.69 -2.25
CA LEU A 53 22.94 14.35 -0.94
C LEU A 53 21.55 14.78 -0.47
N SER A 54 20.80 15.44 -1.34
CA SER A 54 19.41 15.84 -1.05
C SER A 54 18.52 14.65 -0.72
N ARG A 55 18.61 13.54 -1.47
CA ARG A 55 17.88 12.31 -1.15
C ARG A 55 18.27 11.75 0.21
N THR A 56 19.56 11.74 0.53
CA THR A 56 20.06 11.23 1.80
C THR A 56 19.53 12.07 2.96
N ILE A 57 19.56 13.40 2.84
CA ILE A 57 19.02 14.33 3.85
C ILE A 57 17.52 14.06 4.07
N LEU A 58 16.74 13.97 2.98
CA LEU A 58 15.31 13.68 3.04
C LEU A 58 15.02 12.29 3.65
N LEU A 59 15.83 11.28 3.33
CA LEU A 59 15.69 9.95 3.89
C LEU A 59 15.97 9.94 5.39
N VAL A 60 17.04 10.62 5.82
CA VAL A 60 17.39 10.78 7.23
C VAL A 60 16.30 11.55 7.98
N ALA A 61 15.73 12.60 7.38
CA ALA A 61 14.61 13.32 7.97
C ALA A 61 13.38 12.43 8.20
N ASN A 62 13.03 11.58 7.22
CA ASN A 62 11.92 10.62 7.36
C ASN A 62 12.26 9.51 8.39
N LEU A 63 13.50 9.02 8.42
CA LEU A 63 13.95 8.10 9.46
C LEU A 63 13.84 8.72 10.86
N LEU A 64 14.30 9.96 11.04
CA LEU A 64 14.17 10.67 12.31
C LEU A 64 12.71 10.87 12.71
N LEU A 65 11.83 11.15 11.76
CA LEU A 65 10.38 11.22 11.98
C LEU A 65 9.85 9.86 12.48
N MET A 66 10.23 8.75 11.84
CA MET A 66 9.83 7.41 12.29
C MET A 66 10.34 7.11 13.71
N VAL A 67 11.61 7.42 14.00
CA VAL A 67 12.21 7.24 15.32
C VAL A 67 11.47 8.10 16.36
N LEU A 68 11.18 9.34 16.04
CA LEU A 68 10.42 10.25 16.91
C LEU A 68 9.01 9.71 17.22
N LEU A 69 8.32 9.19 16.20
CA LEU A 69 6.99 8.60 16.34
C LEU A 69 7.04 7.37 17.27
N VAL A 70 8.03 6.48 17.13
CA VAL A 70 8.21 5.33 18.03
C VAL A 70 8.50 5.80 19.44
N TRP A 71 9.43 6.73 19.62
CA TRP A 71 9.80 7.25 20.93
C TRP A 71 8.62 7.92 21.64
N ALA A 72 7.89 8.77 20.95
CA ALA A 72 6.72 9.48 21.48
C ALA A 72 5.54 8.53 21.73
N SER A 73 5.47 7.40 21.04
CA SER A 73 4.42 6.38 21.19
C SER A 73 4.77 5.29 22.22
N ALA A 74 5.90 5.39 22.91
CA ALA A 74 6.35 4.36 23.85
C ALA A 74 5.35 4.05 24.98
N ARG A 75 4.47 4.99 25.34
CA ARG A 75 3.43 4.81 26.37
C ARG A 75 2.03 4.63 25.82
N SER A 76 1.77 5.04 24.57
CA SER A 76 0.44 5.03 23.95
C SER A 76 0.57 5.10 22.44
N MET A 77 -0.20 4.29 21.72
CA MET A 77 -0.23 4.26 20.26
C MET A 77 -1.07 5.39 19.62
N VAL A 78 -1.52 6.38 20.41
CA VAL A 78 -2.39 7.48 19.92
C VAL A 78 -1.76 8.25 18.76
N LEU A 79 -0.42 8.50 18.80
CA LEU A 79 0.24 9.17 17.68
C LEU A 79 0.22 8.33 16.39
N PHE A 80 0.39 7.01 16.49
CA PHE A 80 0.26 6.12 15.34
C PHE A 80 -1.17 6.16 14.79
N GLN A 81 -2.20 6.21 15.64
CA GLN A 81 -3.60 6.37 15.22
C GLN A 81 -3.82 7.70 14.50
N ILE A 82 -3.35 8.82 15.05
CA ILE A 82 -3.47 10.15 14.44
C ILE A 82 -2.78 10.19 13.07
N VAL A 83 -1.55 9.67 12.97
CA VAL A 83 -0.81 9.62 11.71
C VAL A 83 -1.50 8.70 10.69
N THR A 84 -2.05 7.57 11.14
CA THR A 84 -2.84 6.67 10.28
C THR A 84 -4.10 7.37 9.75
N LEU A 85 -4.82 8.13 10.58
CA LEU A 85 -5.97 8.94 10.15
C LEU A 85 -5.57 10.02 9.15
N ALA A 86 -4.43 10.68 9.37
CA ALA A 86 -3.88 11.61 8.38
C ALA A 86 -3.61 10.91 7.03
N GLY A 87 -3.14 9.66 7.06
CA GLY A 87 -2.97 8.83 5.87
C GLY A 87 -4.30 8.50 5.18
N VAL A 88 -5.34 8.18 5.94
CA VAL A 88 -6.69 7.99 5.37
C VAL A 88 -7.17 9.27 4.67
N ALA A 89 -7.06 10.42 5.33
CA ALA A 89 -7.42 11.71 4.73
C ALA A 89 -6.59 11.99 3.47
N TRP A 90 -5.29 11.70 3.51
CA TRP A 90 -4.40 11.83 2.37
C TRP A 90 -4.87 10.99 1.18
N TRP A 91 -5.29 9.73 1.38
CA TRP A 91 -5.70 8.86 0.29
C TRP A 91 -7.02 9.30 -0.37
N TRP A 92 -7.89 10.00 0.35
CA TRP A 92 -9.04 10.71 -0.26
C TRP A 92 -8.59 11.88 -1.14
N LEU A 93 -7.57 12.64 -0.71
CA LEU A 93 -6.98 13.70 -1.54
C LEU A 93 -6.24 13.12 -2.76
N ALA A 94 -5.53 12.01 -2.59
CA ALA A 94 -4.87 11.31 -3.69
C ALA A 94 -5.88 10.80 -4.73
N LEU A 95 -7.03 10.27 -4.30
CA LEU A 95 -8.11 9.90 -5.19
C LEU A 95 -8.63 11.09 -6.00
N LEU A 96 -8.76 12.26 -5.37
CA LEU A 96 -9.10 13.49 -6.07
C LEU A 96 -8.00 13.91 -7.05
N TRP A 97 -6.72 13.79 -6.67
CA TRP A 97 -5.58 14.10 -7.53
C TRP A 97 -5.58 13.25 -8.82
N LEU A 98 -5.96 11.99 -8.75
CA LEU A 98 -6.08 11.12 -9.94
C LEU A 98 -7.01 11.68 -11.03
N ARG A 99 -7.99 12.53 -10.67
CA ARG A 99 -8.86 13.25 -11.64
C ARG A 99 -8.09 14.30 -12.44
N PHE A 100 -7.04 14.86 -11.86
CA PHE A 100 -6.27 15.97 -12.42
C PHE A 100 -4.88 15.48 -12.85
N PHE A 101 -4.84 14.67 -13.92
CA PHE A 101 -3.62 14.04 -14.42
C PHE A 101 -2.43 15.01 -14.55
N ASN A 102 -2.66 16.22 -15.02
CA ASN A 102 -1.61 17.21 -15.27
C ASN A 102 -1.21 17.99 -14.02
N PHE A 103 -1.88 17.83 -12.87
CA PHE A 103 -1.49 18.53 -11.65
C PHE A 103 -0.14 18.01 -11.16
N ALA A 104 0.79 18.92 -10.93
CA ALA A 104 2.19 18.64 -10.58
C ALA A 104 2.93 17.74 -11.60
N SER A 105 2.54 17.77 -12.90
CA SER A 105 3.24 17.08 -13.98
C SER A 105 4.38 17.89 -14.58
N ASP A 106 4.44 19.20 -14.29
CA ASP A 106 5.55 20.06 -14.64
C ASP A 106 6.76 19.79 -13.71
N HIS A 107 7.93 20.27 -14.14
CA HIS A 107 9.19 20.08 -13.42
C HIS A 107 9.49 21.23 -12.44
N GLU A 108 8.48 22.02 -12.11
CA GLU A 108 8.60 23.18 -11.24
C GLU A 108 8.81 22.80 -9.77
N THR A 109 9.36 23.74 -9.01
CA THR A 109 9.68 23.51 -7.58
C THR A 109 8.45 23.14 -6.76
N TYR A 110 7.30 23.78 -7.01
CA TYR A 110 6.07 23.43 -6.29
C TYR A 110 5.62 21.99 -6.55
N ALA A 111 5.74 21.50 -7.80
CA ALA A 111 5.39 20.14 -8.16
C ALA A 111 6.27 19.12 -7.41
N ARG A 112 7.56 19.38 -7.30
CA ARG A 112 8.49 18.56 -6.51
C ARG A 112 8.12 18.55 -5.03
N VAL A 113 7.77 19.70 -4.46
CA VAL A 113 7.33 19.81 -3.06
C VAL A 113 6.05 19.00 -2.83
N PHE A 114 5.06 19.11 -3.72
CA PHE A 114 3.83 18.31 -3.63
C PHE A 114 4.11 16.81 -3.74
N LYS A 115 4.96 16.37 -4.68
CA LYS A 115 5.37 14.98 -4.82
C LYS A 115 6.11 14.48 -3.57
N LEU A 116 6.99 15.28 -2.96
CA LEU A 116 7.69 14.92 -1.73
C LEU A 116 6.72 14.77 -0.55
N ALA A 117 5.82 15.73 -0.37
CA ALA A 117 4.78 15.65 0.66
C ALA A 117 3.88 14.42 0.45
N ALA A 118 3.50 14.14 -0.80
CA ALA A 118 2.73 12.96 -1.18
C ALA A 118 3.41 11.65 -0.76
N GLY A 119 4.72 11.53 -0.99
CA GLY A 119 5.48 10.34 -0.58
C GLY A 119 5.52 10.14 0.93
N THR A 120 5.78 11.21 1.68
CA THR A 120 5.77 11.15 3.15
C THR A 120 4.39 10.78 3.68
N LEU A 121 3.32 11.41 3.15
CA LEU A 121 1.93 11.15 3.56
C LEU A 121 1.40 9.79 3.10
N ALA A 122 1.99 9.17 2.09
CA ALA A 122 1.66 7.81 1.69
C ALA A 122 2.40 6.77 2.54
N ILE A 123 3.70 6.97 2.77
CA ILE A 123 4.59 5.94 3.33
C ILE A 123 4.54 5.92 4.87
N ILE A 124 4.67 7.08 5.54
CA ILE A 124 4.72 7.10 7.00
C ILE A 124 3.41 6.62 7.65
N PRO A 125 2.21 7.04 7.20
CA PRO A 125 0.95 6.52 7.75
C PRO A 125 0.73 5.04 7.51
N ALA A 126 1.15 4.51 6.35
CA ALA A 126 1.05 3.08 6.06
C ALA A 126 1.94 2.25 7.01
N TRP A 127 3.15 2.74 7.31
CA TRP A 127 4.03 2.13 8.29
C TRP A 127 3.45 2.20 9.71
N CYS A 128 2.84 3.33 10.12
CA CYS A 128 2.13 3.43 11.39
C CYS A 128 0.95 2.45 11.45
N ALA A 129 0.15 2.37 10.38
CA ALA A 129 -0.99 1.44 10.29
C ALA A 129 -0.55 -0.02 10.42
N LEU A 130 0.57 -0.41 9.78
CA LEU A 130 1.17 -1.74 9.94
C LEU A 130 1.45 -2.04 11.40
N GLY A 131 2.10 -1.11 12.10
CA GLY A 131 2.40 -1.24 13.52
C GLY A 131 1.15 -1.36 14.40
N LEU A 132 0.13 -0.54 14.14
CA LEU A 132 -1.16 -0.57 14.86
C LEU A 132 -1.88 -1.91 14.67
N ILE A 133 -2.00 -2.38 13.43
CA ILE A 133 -2.68 -3.65 13.14
C ILE A 133 -1.97 -4.80 13.85
N HIS A 134 -0.64 -4.85 13.74
CA HIS A 134 0.15 -5.95 14.31
C HIS A 134 0.18 -5.92 15.85
N ALA A 135 0.20 -4.73 16.46
CA ALA A 135 0.14 -4.57 17.92
C ALA A 135 -1.25 -4.86 18.49
N GLY A 136 -2.30 -4.85 17.67
CA GLY A 136 -3.68 -5.04 18.08
C GLY A 136 -3.93 -6.40 18.72
N GLN A 137 -4.68 -6.39 19.84
CA GLN A 137 -5.07 -7.62 20.52
C GLN A 137 -6.58 -7.87 20.37
N PRO A 138 -7.02 -9.14 20.27
CA PRO A 138 -6.20 -10.35 20.08
C PRO A 138 -5.75 -10.51 18.61
N ASN A 139 -4.71 -11.34 18.38
CA ASN A 139 -4.31 -11.84 17.05
C ASN A 139 -3.87 -10.78 16.02
N GLY A 140 -3.27 -9.67 16.44
CA GLY A 140 -2.84 -8.59 15.55
C GLY A 140 -1.97 -9.05 14.37
N HIS A 141 -1.08 -10.02 14.59
CA HIS A 141 -0.26 -10.63 13.55
C HIS A 141 -1.11 -11.31 12.45
N LEU A 142 -2.21 -12.00 12.82
CA LEU A 142 -3.14 -12.59 11.85
C LEU A 142 -3.96 -11.53 11.12
N TRP A 143 -4.35 -10.45 11.81
CA TRP A 143 -5.04 -9.32 11.19
C TRP A 143 -4.15 -8.59 10.19
N LEU A 144 -2.86 -8.42 10.48
CA LEU A 144 -1.92 -7.86 9.51
C LEU A 144 -1.76 -8.78 8.31
N LEU A 145 -1.64 -10.08 8.55
CA LEU A 145 -1.58 -11.06 7.45
C LEU A 145 -2.86 -11.04 6.61
N ALA A 146 -4.05 -10.93 7.23
CA ALA A 146 -5.32 -10.78 6.53
C ALA A 146 -5.30 -9.51 5.65
N ALA A 147 -4.89 -8.36 6.18
CA ALA A 147 -4.83 -7.10 5.43
C ALA A 147 -3.94 -7.21 4.18
N LEU A 148 -2.75 -7.79 4.32
CA LEU A 148 -1.81 -7.95 3.19
C LEU A 148 -2.29 -8.99 2.18
N THR A 149 -2.85 -10.11 2.64
CA THR A 149 -3.37 -11.15 1.75
C THR A 149 -4.60 -10.69 0.98
N ILE A 150 -5.44 -9.80 1.54
CA ILE A 150 -6.53 -9.12 0.83
C ILE A 150 -5.98 -8.37 -0.40
N VAL A 151 -4.91 -7.58 -0.23
CA VAL A 151 -4.30 -6.81 -1.33
C VAL A 151 -3.72 -7.76 -2.38
N TRP A 152 -2.93 -8.76 -1.98
CA TRP A 152 -2.33 -9.71 -2.91
C TRP A 152 -3.37 -10.56 -3.67
N ALA A 153 -4.45 -10.94 -3.00
CA ALA A 153 -5.56 -11.65 -3.62
C ALA A 153 -6.33 -10.75 -4.59
N ALA A 154 -6.53 -9.47 -4.22
CA ALA A 154 -7.18 -8.50 -5.07
C ALA A 154 -6.38 -8.27 -6.35
N ASP A 155 -5.06 -8.09 -6.28
CA ASP A 155 -4.20 -7.93 -7.44
C ASP A 155 -4.24 -9.15 -8.35
N SER A 156 -4.16 -10.35 -7.77
CA SER A 156 -4.24 -11.61 -8.50
C SER A 156 -5.61 -11.78 -9.18
N GLY A 157 -6.69 -11.57 -8.44
CA GLY A 157 -8.06 -11.64 -8.94
C GLY A 157 -8.31 -10.63 -10.06
N ALA A 158 -7.85 -9.39 -9.86
CA ALA A 158 -7.94 -8.34 -10.86
C ALA A 158 -7.18 -8.69 -12.16
N TYR A 159 -5.99 -9.27 -12.02
CA TYR A 159 -5.21 -9.71 -13.17
C TYR A 159 -5.91 -10.82 -13.95
N PHE A 160 -6.35 -11.90 -13.29
CA PHE A 160 -6.98 -13.04 -13.98
C PHE A 160 -8.33 -12.65 -14.60
N VAL A 161 -9.21 -11.99 -13.85
CA VAL A 161 -10.52 -11.57 -14.35
C VAL A 161 -10.39 -10.50 -15.43
N GLY A 162 -9.53 -9.50 -15.21
CA GLY A 162 -9.26 -8.45 -16.18
C GLY A 162 -8.70 -8.98 -17.50
N ARG A 163 -7.84 -10.01 -17.45
CA ARG A 163 -7.28 -10.65 -18.65
C ARG A 163 -8.33 -11.45 -19.43
N HIS A 164 -9.23 -12.18 -18.78
CA HIS A 164 -10.19 -13.06 -19.45
C HIS A 164 -11.48 -12.35 -19.83
N PHE A 165 -11.95 -11.42 -19.00
CA PHE A 165 -13.25 -10.77 -19.15
C PHE A 165 -13.17 -9.28 -19.44
N GLY A 166 -11.97 -8.67 -19.37
CA GLY A 166 -11.78 -7.23 -19.58
C GLY A 166 -12.36 -6.74 -20.90
N GLY A 167 -13.27 -5.79 -20.81
CA GLY A 167 -13.97 -5.19 -21.94
C GLY A 167 -15.14 -6.00 -22.51
N LYS A 168 -15.47 -7.16 -21.95
CA LYS A 168 -16.56 -8.02 -22.44
C LYS A 168 -17.91 -7.71 -21.78
N LEU A 169 -17.88 -7.32 -20.49
CA LEU A 169 -19.11 -7.12 -19.69
C LEU A 169 -19.53 -5.65 -19.65
N PHE A 170 -18.58 -4.71 -19.55
CA PHE A 170 -18.87 -3.28 -19.37
C PHE A 170 -18.41 -2.42 -20.57
N GLY A 171 -18.34 -2.99 -21.78
CA GLY A 171 -18.13 -2.24 -23.01
C GLY A 171 -16.76 -1.58 -23.12
N SER A 172 -15.69 -2.32 -22.86
CA SER A 172 -14.29 -1.86 -22.97
C SER A 172 -13.90 -0.67 -22.08
N ARG A 173 -14.71 -0.38 -21.04
CA ARG A 173 -14.40 0.71 -20.10
C ARG A 173 -13.19 0.39 -19.26
N LYS A 174 -12.22 1.31 -19.24
CA LYS A 174 -11.00 1.26 -18.44
C LYS A 174 -11.15 2.10 -17.19
N LEU A 175 -10.48 1.71 -16.09
CA LEU A 175 -10.50 2.48 -14.85
C LEU A 175 -9.79 3.82 -14.99
N ALA A 176 -8.60 3.82 -15.55
CA ALA A 176 -7.77 5.02 -15.73
C ALA A 176 -6.94 4.93 -17.02
N PRO A 177 -7.53 5.20 -18.21
CA PRO A 177 -6.88 4.96 -19.50
C PRO A 177 -5.52 5.67 -19.69
N ARG A 178 -5.39 6.89 -19.16
CA ARG A 178 -4.18 7.72 -19.26
C ARG A 178 -3.06 7.27 -18.32
N ILE A 179 -3.41 6.67 -17.18
CA ILE A 179 -2.48 6.28 -16.12
C ILE A 179 -2.08 4.81 -16.29
N SER A 180 -3.07 3.93 -16.31
CA SER A 180 -2.89 2.48 -16.43
C SER A 180 -3.92 1.88 -17.42
N PRO A 181 -3.58 1.78 -18.72
CA PRO A 181 -4.53 1.37 -19.76
C PRO A 181 -4.99 -0.08 -19.67
N ASN A 182 -4.32 -0.90 -18.87
CA ASN A 182 -4.65 -2.32 -18.70
C ASN A 182 -5.65 -2.59 -17.57
N LYS A 183 -5.92 -1.62 -16.68
CA LYS A 183 -6.89 -1.79 -15.60
C LYS A 183 -8.32 -1.63 -16.10
N THR A 184 -9.14 -2.66 -15.87
CA THR A 184 -10.55 -2.76 -16.30
C THR A 184 -11.51 -2.80 -15.13
N ILE A 185 -12.78 -2.46 -15.35
CA ILE A 185 -13.83 -2.55 -14.33
C ILE A 185 -14.05 -4.01 -13.91
N GLU A 186 -14.04 -4.92 -14.89
CA GLU A 186 -14.17 -6.36 -14.62
C GLU A 186 -13.03 -6.87 -13.75
N GLY A 187 -11.80 -6.38 -13.99
CA GLY A 187 -10.67 -6.68 -13.13
C GLY A 187 -10.88 -6.19 -11.71
N LEU A 188 -11.35 -4.96 -11.53
CA LEU A 188 -11.66 -4.43 -10.19
C LEU A 188 -12.67 -5.32 -9.44
N LEU A 189 -13.76 -5.73 -10.09
CA LEU A 189 -14.75 -6.62 -9.49
C LEU A 189 -14.16 -7.98 -9.13
N GLY A 190 -13.33 -8.54 -10.02
CA GLY A 190 -12.59 -9.78 -9.74
C GLY A 190 -11.66 -9.65 -8.53
N GLY A 191 -10.98 -8.51 -8.41
CA GLY A 191 -10.15 -8.18 -7.25
C GLY A 191 -10.94 -8.08 -5.96
N ILE A 192 -12.08 -7.40 -5.97
CA ILE A 192 -12.98 -7.29 -4.81
C ILE A 192 -13.44 -8.68 -4.36
N LEU A 193 -13.92 -9.51 -5.27
CA LEU A 193 -14.40 -10.86 -4.94
C LEU A 193 -13.26 -11.73 -4.38
N ALA A 194 -12.08 -11.71 -4.98
CA ALA A 194 -10.92 -12.44 -4.49
C ALA A 194 -10.46 -11.92 -3.12
N GLY A 195 -10.43 -10.60 -2.92
CA GLY A 195 -10.11 -9.97 -1.63
C GLY A 195 -11.09 -10.38 -0.52
N ILE A 196 -12.40 -10.38 -0.81
CA ILE A 196 -13.42 -10.84 0.16
C ILE A 196 -13.22 -12.32 0.49
N ALA A 197 -13.06 -13.19 -0.50
CA ALA A 197 -12.94 -14.63 -0.28
C ALA A 197 -11.69 -14.96 0.56
N VAL A 198 -10.53 -14.42 0.21
CA VAL A 198 -9.28 -14.66 0.95
C VAL A 198 -9.29 -13.91 2.28
N GLY A 199 -9.82 -12.68 2.32
CA GLY A 199 -9.95 -11.89 3.54
C GLY A 199 -10.79 -12.61 4.59
N LEU A 200 -11.96 -13.14 4.24
CA LEU A 200 -12.82 -13.91 5.16
C LEU A 200 -12.12 -15.17 5.67
N LEU A 201 -11.36 -15.86 4.83
CA LEU A 201 -10.59 -17.03 5.25
C LEU A 201 -9.58 -16.68 6.33
N PHE A 202 -8.77 -15.62 6.13
CA PHE A 202 -7.77 -15.22 7.12
C PHE A 202 -8.39 -14.57 8.36
N ALA A 203 -9.48 -13.81 8.19
CA ALA A 203 -10.19 -13.21 9.30
C ALA A 203 -10.83 -14.27 10.21
N TRP A 204 -11.30 -15.38 9.64
CA TRP A 204 -11.75 -16.54 10.42
C TRP A 204 -10.66 -17.05 11.35
N PHE A 205 -9.45 -17.23 10.87
CA PHE A 205 -8.31 -17.62 11.70
C PHE A 205 -7.92 -16.54 12.73
N ALA A 206 -8.18 -15.27 12.42
CA ALA A 206 -7.94 -14.17 13.35
C ALA A 206 -9.02 -14.03 14.44
N GLY A 207 -10.12 -14.80 14.34
CA GLY A 207 -11.20 -14.82 15.33
C GLY A 207 -12.43 -14.03 14.93
N LEU A 208 -12.63 -13.71 13.63
CA LEU A 208 -13.84 -13.04 13.15
C LEU A 208 -15.10 -13.84 13.48
N THR A 209 -16.08 -13.18 14.08
CA THR A 209 -17.41 -13.76 14.34
C THR A 209 -18.33 -13.57 13.13
N LEU A 210 -19.39 -14.39 13.05
CA LEU A 210 -20.39 -14.24 11.98
C LEU A 210 -21.12 -12.88 12.03
N GLU A 211 -21.28 -12.30 13.22
CA GLU A 211 -21.90 -11.00 13.42
C GLU A 211 -21.02 -9.85 12.88
N GLN A 212 -19.71 -10.03 12.92
CA GLN A 212 -18.73 -9.05 12.40
C GLN A 212 -18.50 -9.20 10.89
N ALA A 213 -18.91 -10.31 10.27
CA ALA A 213 -18.63 -10.59 8.86
C ALA A 213 -19.14 -9.48 7.90
N PRO A 214 -20.34 -8.90 8.05
CA PRO A 214 -20.79 -7.82 7.17
C PRO A 214 -19.90 -6.59 7.25
N SER A 215 -19.52 -6.13 8.45
CA SER A 215 -18.64 -4.99 8.64
C SER A 215 -17.23 -5.26 8.11
N PHE A 216 -16.72 -6.48 8.32
CA PHE A 216 -15.46 -6.93 7.75
C PHE A 216 -15.48 -6.89 6.21
N ILE A 217 -16.57 -7.33 5.56
CA ILE A 217 -16.72 -7.26 4.10
C ILE A 217 -16.67 -5.80 3.63
N VAL A 218 -17.35 -4.89 4.30
CA VAL A 218 -17.31 -3.45 3.97
C VAL A 218 -15.88 -2.91 4.06
N VAL A 219 -15.16 -3.23 5.14
CA VAL A 219 -13.76 -2.82 5.31
C VAL A 219 -12.88 -3.44 4.23
N THR A 220 -13.07 -4.72 3.90
CA THR A 220 -12.33 -5.40 2.83
C THR A 220 -12.54 -4.74 1.48
N VAL A 221 -13.80 -4.42 1.13
CA VAL A 221 -14.11 -3.70 -0.12
C VAL A 221 -13.41 -2.33 -0.15
N ALA A 222 -13.50 -1.56 0.93
CA ALA A 222 -12.81 -0.28 1.03
C ALA A 222 -11.28 -0.45 0.89
N THR A 223 -10.70 -1.44 1.57
CA THR A 223 -9.27 -1.76 1.50
C THR A 223 -8.84 -2.08 0.06
N VAL A 224 -9.59 -2.89 -0.67
CA VAL A 224 -9.31 -3.23 -2.08
C VAL A 224 -9.47 -1.99 -2.98
N LEU A 225 -10.51 -1.19 -2.80
CA LEU A 225 -10.70 0.03 -3.59
C LEU A 225 -9.52 0.99 -3.41
N PHE A 226 -9.08 1.20 -2.17
CA PHE A 226 -7.95 2.07 -1.90
C PHE A 226 -6.61 1.45 -2.29
N SER A 227 -6.43 0.12 -2.27
CA SER A 227 -5.23 -0.49 -2.85
C SER A 227 -5.11 -0.16 -4.35
N VAL A 228 -6.22 -0.18 -5.07
CA VAL A 228 -6.24 0.25 -6.49
C VAL A 228 -5.93 1.74 -6.63
N VAL A 229 -6.37 2.59 -5.71
CA VAL A 229 -6.02 4.03 -5.68
C VAL A 229 -4.51 4.20 -5.48
N GLY A 230 -3.90 3.43 -4.57
CA GLY A 230 -2.45 3.46 -4.31
C GLY A 230 -1.62 3.13 -5.56
N ASP A 231 -1.92 1.99 -6.20
CA ASP A 231 -1.26 1.58 -7.44
C ASP A 231 -1.50 2.60 -8.58
N LEU A 232 -2.71 3.14 -8.72
CA LEU A 232 -2.96 4.19 -9.73
C LEU A 232 -2.19 5.47 -9.42
N PHE A 233 -2.06 5.84 -8.14
CA PHE A 233 -1.35 7.05 -7.74
C PHE A 233 0.16 6.93 -7.98
N GLU A 234 0.76 5.79 -7.63
CA GLU A 234 2.16 5.51 -7.97
C GLU A 234 2.36 5.46 -9.49
N SER A 235 1.45 4.82 -10.21
CA SER A 235 1.46 4.80 -11.68
C SER A 235 1.37 6.22 -12.27
N LEU A 236 0.56 7.12 -11.69
CA LEU A 236 0.49 8.53 -12.11
C LEU A 236 1.85 9.21 -11.94
N MET A 237 2.50 9.05 -10.79
CA MET A 237 3.83 9.62 -10.53
C MET A 237 4.86 9.11 -11.53
N LYS A 238 4.84 7.82 -11.86
CA LYS A 238 5.70 7.24 -12.91
C LYS A 238 5.44 7.87 -14.28
N ARG A 239 4.17 8.15 -14.65
CA ARG A 239 3.85 8.81 -15.93
C ARG A 239 4.36 10.24 -15.98
N HIS A 240 4.34 10.98 -14.88
CA HIS A 240 4.85 12.36 -14.83
C HIS A 240 6.35 12.45 -15.18
N VAL A 241 7.14 11.42 -14.83
CA VAL A 241 8.59 11.37 -15.10
C VAL A 241 8.96 10.46 -16.27
N GLY A 242 7.96 9.98 -17.05
CA GLY A 242 8.19 9.09 -18.18
C GLY A 242 8.72 7.70 -17.81
N ALA A 243 8.67 7.32 -16.53
CA ALA A 243 9.13 6.02 -16.05
C ALA A 243 8.01 4.96 -16.16
N LYS A 244 8.44 3.69 -16.17
CA LYS A 244 7.53 2.54 -16.11
C LYS A 244 7.60 1.85 -14.75
N ASP A 245 8.79 1.68 -14.20
CA ASP A 245 9.06 1.06 -12.91
C ASP A 245 9.65 2.11 -11.97
N SER A 246 9.39 2.02 -10.66
CA SER A 246 9.89 2.98 -9.66
C SER A 246 11.40 2.86 -9.42
N GLY A 247 11.94 1.66 -9.63
CA GLY A 247 13.34 1.34 -9.41
C GLY A 247 13.72 -0.05 -9.94
N ASN A 248 14.93 -0.50 -9.57
CA ASN A 248 15.48 -1.80 -9.96
C ASN A 248 16.02 -2.58 -8.75
N MET A 249 15.54 -2.29 -7.53
CA MET A 249 16.08 -2.89 -6.31
C MET A 249 15.76 -4.38 -6.18
N ILE A 250 14.62 -4.84 -6.73
CA ILE A 250 14.24 -6.25 -6.68
C ILE A 250 14.55 -6.90 -8.02
N PRO A 251 15.51 -7.85 -8.09
CA PRO A 251 15.86 -8.52 -9.33
C PRO A 251 14.66 -9.17 -10.02
N GLY A 252 14.37 -8.74 -11.25
CA GLY A 252 13.26 -9.23 -12.05
C GLY A 252 11.87 -8.71 -11.70
N HIS A 253 11.71 -7.92 -10.62
CA HIS A 253 10.43 -7.41 -10.14
C HIS A 253 10.29 -5.88 -10.12
N GLY A 254 11.33 -5.12 -10.54
CA GLY A 254 11.30 -3.65 -10.51
C GLY A 254 11.70 -3.08 -9.16
N GLY A 255 11.06 -2.02 -8.74
CA GLY A 255 11.31 -1.37 -7.46
C GLY A 255 10.60 -2.03 -6.27
N ILE A 256 11.00 -1.66 -5.09
CA ILE A 256 10.30 -1.99 -3.84
C ILE A 256 8.97 -1.25 -3.78
N LEU A 257 8.96 0.00 -4.22
CA LEU A 257 7.76 0.82 -4.26
C LEU A 257 6.68 0.19 -5.15
N ASP A 258 7.05 -0.39 -6.31
CA ASP A 258 6.14 -1.15 -7.19
C ASP A 258 5.49 -2.37 -6.50
N ARG A 259 5.92 -2.74 -5.30
CA ARG A 259 5.37 -3.84 -4.48
C ARG A 259 4.60 -3.35 -3.26
N LEU A 260 4.81 -2.11 -2.89
CA LEU A 260 4.16 -1.49 -1.75
C LEU A 260 2.99 -0.58 -2.16
N ASP A 261 2.90 -0.18 -3.42
CA ASP A 261 1.98 0.83 -3.95
C ASP A 261 0.53 0.67 -3.49
N GLY A 262 -0.06 -0.51 -3.68
CA GLY A 262 -1.40 -0.83 -3.18
C GLY A 262 -1.46 -0.94 -1.65
N VAL A 263 -0.40 -1.46 -1.02
CA VAL A 263 -0.30 -1.64 0.43
C VAL A 263 -0.28 -0.30 1.16
N LEU A 264 0.40 0.72 0.59
CA LEU A 264 0.48 2.06 1.17
C LEU A 264 -0.90 2.69 1.43
N ALA A 265 -1.85 2.45 0.54
CA ALA A 265 -3.21 2.97 0.68
C ALA A 265 -4.12 2.02 1.48
N ALA A 266 -3.95 0.72 1.30
CA ALA A 266 -4.77 -0.30 1.92
C ALA A 266 -4.62 -0.35 3.45
N LEU A 267 -3.39 -0.29 3.97
CA LEU A 267 -3.14 -0.46 5.41
C LEU A 267 -3.81 0.61 6.29
N PRO A 268 -3.75 1.93 5.98
CA PRO A 268 -4.47 2.93 6.77
C PRO A 268 -5.98 2.72 6.78
N ILE A 269 -6.57 2.33 5.64
CA ILE A 269 -8.01 2.07 5.51
C ILE A 269 -8.42 0.84 6.32
N PHE A 270 -7.65 -0.25 6.22
CA PHE A 270 -7.91 -1.46 6.99
C PHE A 270 -7.76 -1.21 8.50
N ALA A 271 -6.72 -0.50 8.94
CA ALA A 271 -6.51 -0.17 10.34
C ALA A 271 -7.67 0.64 10.91
N LEU A 272 -8.12 1.69 10.19
CA LEU A 272 -9.28 2.49 10.59
C LEU A 272 -10.55 1.63 10.66
N GLY A 273 -10.80 0.80 9.63
CA GLY A 273 -11.97 -0.05 9.59
C GLY A 273 -11.99 -1.07 10.74
N LYS A 274 -10.84 -1.70 11.01
CA LYS A 274 -10.67 -2.62 12.14
C LYS A 274 -11.01 -1.94 13.48
N GLU A 275 -10.53 -0.73 13.69
CA GLU A 275 -10.77 0.02 14.92
C GLU A 275 -12.24 0.45 15.05
N LEU A 276 -12.86 0.93 13.97
CA LEU A 276 -14.25 1.38 13.97
C LEU A 276 -15.27 0.26 14.21
N PHE A 277 -15.00 -0.92 13.70
CA PHE A 277 -15.93 -2.06 13.79
C PHE A 277 -15.54 -3.09 14.86
N GLY A 278 -14.40 -2.94 15.52
CA GLY A 278 -14.03 -3.72 16.70
C GLY A 278 -13.75 -5.21 16.42
N PHE A 279 -13.11 -5.54 15.28
CA PHE A 279 -12.66 -6.91 14.98
C PHE A 279 -11.14 -7.05 14.97
#